data_10e87a942e38e4ebac4d12cbf96fcfdb
#
_entry.id   10e87a942e38e4ebac4d12cbf96fcfdb
#
_cell.length_a   1.000
_cell.length_b   1.000
_cell.length_c   1.000
_cell.angle_alpha   90.00
_cell.angle_beta   90.00
_cell.angle_gamma   90.00
#
_symmetry.space_group_name_H-M   'P 1'
#
loop_
_entity.id
_entity.type
_entity.pdbx_description
1 polymer ?
#
loop_
_entity_poly.entity_id
_entity_poly.type
_entity_poly.pdbx_seq_one_letter_code
_entity_poly.pdbx_strand_id
1 'polypeptide(L)'
;MKISFSCCALFTATALLGQTNPVTNVAKPLENTLGMKLVKVPGVSVMFSVWETRVRDYKTFVDETHHEWLPPDFVQTPEDPVVNVSWDDAAAFCQWLTVRERKAGRLVDKQRYRLPTDAEWSIAVGLGSEHGRTPEDRMQANVVWPWGNVWPPRPGDGNYAPELEADRFVNTSPVGSFKPNVRGLFDLGGNVWEWCDDWYNDARVTKALRGGSFHDRQPKDLLAAYRFSATVHLSNDDIGFRVVLEDAPALAP
;
A
#
# COMPACT_ATOMS: atom_id res chain seq x y z
N MET A 1 -72.19 -24.54 -36.28
CA MET A 1 -71.15 -23.81 -37.01
C MET A 1 -70.11 -23.36 -35.95
N LYS A 2 -69.04 -24.11 -35.80
CA LYS A 2 -67.97 -23.87 -34.81
C LYS A 2 -66.78 -23.25 -35.55
N ILE A 3 -66.42 -22.03 -35.18
CA ILE A 3 -65.28 -21.30 -35.74
C ILE A 3 -64.12 -21.49 -34.74
N SER A 4 -63.05 -22.14 -35.19
CA SER A 4 -61.82 -22.34 -34.45
C SER A 4 -60.88 -21.21 -34.76
N PHE A 5 -60.41 -20.46 -33.72
CA PHE A 5 -59.35 -19.48 -33.87
C PHE A 5 -58.02 -20.15 -33.48
N SER A 6 -57.13 -20.27 -34.46
CA SER A 6 -55.76 -20.68 -34.25
C SER A 6 -54.91 -19.49 -33.82
N CYS A 7 -54.37 -19.52 -32.62
CA CYS A 7 -53.48 -18.49 -32.10
C CYS A 7 -52.01 -18.86 -32.45
N CYS A 8 -51.42 -18.12 -33.37
CA CYS A 8 -50.04 -18.29 -33.78
C CYS A 8 -49.15 -17.46 -32.82
N ALA A 9 -48.44 -18.13 -31.92
CA ALA A 9 -47.49 -17.48 -31.01
C ALA A 9 -46.15 -17.28 -31.74
N LEU A 10 -45.79 -16.02 -31.99
CA LEU A 10 -44.43 -15.64 -32.43
C LEU A 10 -43.48 -15.68 -31.22
N PHE A 11 -42.54 -16.61 -31.23
CA PHE A 11 -41.37 -16.60 -30.35
C PHE A 11 -40.32 -15.63 -30.90
N THR A 12 -40.18 -14.46 -30.27
CA THR A 12 -39.03 -13.60 -30.50
C THR A 12 -37.83 -14.11 -29.67
N ALA A 13 -36.84 -14.62 -30.35
CA ALA A 13 -35.56 -14.99 -29.73
C ALA A 13 -34.79 -13.70 -29.41
N THR A 14 -34.73 -13.36 -28.12
CA THR A 14 -33.84 -12.29 -27.64
C THR A 14 -32.41 -12.85 -27.56
N ALA A 15 -31.54 -12.38 -28.45
CA ALA A 15 -30.12 -12.73 -28.40
C ALA A 15 -29.51 -12.04 -27.16
N LEU A 16 -29.07 -12.83 -26.16
CA LEU A 16 -28.18 -12.36 -25.10
C LEU A 16 -26.83 -12.01 -25.73
N LEU A 17 -26.59 -10.72 -25.91
CA LEU A 17 -25.23 -10.21 -26.14
C LEU A 17 -24.41 -10.48 -24.89
N GLY A 18 -23.52 -11.44 -24.96
CA GLY A 18 -22.55 -11.71 -23.92
C GLY A 18 -21.69 -10.46 -23.68
N GLN A 19 -21.81 -9.86 -22.52
CA GLN A 19 -20.87 -8.85 -22.04
C GLN A 19 -19.51 -9.53 -21.86
N THR A 20 -18.63 -9.37 -22.82
CA THR A 20 -17.20 -9.66 -22.63
C THR A 20 -16.67 -8.60 -21.67
N ASN A 21 -16.47 -8.99 -20.39
CA ASN A 21 -15.69 -8.20 -19.47
C ASN A 21 -14.34 -7.89 -20.13
N PRO A 22 -13.91 -6.63 -20.21
CA PRO A 22 -12.58 -6.32 -20.70
C PRO A 22 -11.59 -7.03 -19.79
N VAL A 23 -10.84 -8.00 -20.35
CA VAL A 23 -9.62 -8.51 -19.71
C VAL A 23 -8.70 -7.32 -19.60
N THR A 24 -8.68 -6.68 -18.43
CA THR A 24 -7.69 -5.66 -18.11
C THR A 24 -6.34 -6.36 -18.19
N ASN A 25 -5.60 -6.04 -19.23
CA ASN A 25 -4.22 -6.50 -19.43
C ASN A 25 -3.39 -5.83 -18.32
N VAL A 26 -3.37 -6.44 -17.14
CA VAL A 26 -2.57 -5.96 -16.00
C VAL A 26 -1.12 -6.10 -16.46
N ALA A 27 -0.48 -4.97 -16.72
CA ALA A 27 0.92 -4.95 -17.12
C ALA A 27 1.74 -5.72 -16.08
N LYS A 28 2.64 -6.58 -16.57
CA LYS A 28 3.51 -7.38 -15.69
C LYS A 28 4.23 -6.43 -14.70
N PRO A 29 4.23 -6.72 -13.39
CA PRO A 29 4.96 -5.91 -12.42
C PRO A 29 6.42 -5.74 -12.83
N LEU A 30 6.95 -4.53 -12.64
CA LEU A 30 8.38 -4.31 -12.69
C LEU A 30 9.01 -5.00 -11.47
N GLU A 31 10.12 -5.71 -11.66
CA GLU A 31 10.83 -6.36 -10.56
C GLU A 31 12.27 -5.81 -10.51
N ASN A 32 12.69 -5.32 -9.33
CA ASN A 32 14.04 -4.81 -9.12
C ASN A 32 15.05 -5.91 -8.74
N THR A 33 16.32 -5.54 -8.46
CA THR A 33 17.37 -6.52 -8.12
C THR A 33 17.17 -7.21 -6.79
N LEU A 34 16.30 -6.70 -5.91
CA LEU A 34 15.93 -7.33 -4.64
C LEU A 34 14.71 -8.25 -4.79
N GLY A 35 14.11 -8.34 -5.99
CA GLY A 35 12.87 -9.06 -6.22
C GLY A 35 11.63 -8.33 -5.67
N MET A 36 11.74 -7.02 -5.39
CA MET A 36 10.59 -6.19 -5.06
C MET A 36 9.79 -5.94 -6.34
N LYS A 37 8.49 -6.19 -6.30
CA LYS A 37 7.59 -5.99 -7.42
C LYS A 37 6.90 -4.63 -7.32
N LEU A 38 6.84 -3.91 -8.45
CA LEU A 38 6.19 -2.61 -8.51
C LEU A 38 5.11 -2.62 -9.60
N VAL A 39 4.01 -1.95 -9.31
CA VAL A 39 2.84 -1.83 -10.19
C VAL A 39 2.46 -0.37 -10.39
N LYS A 40 1.92 -0.04 -11.58
CA LYS A 40 1.32 1.27 -11.83
C LYS A 40 -0.01 1.36 -11.10
N VAL A 41 -0.22 2.45 -10.39
CA VAL A 41 -1.49 2.77 -9.73
C VAL A 41 -2.18 3.87 -10.51
N PRO A 42 -3.40 3.65 -11.05
CA PRO A 42 -4.14 4.70 -11.74
C PRO A 42 -4.39 5.91 -10.83
N GLY A 43 -4.10 7.10 -11.34
CA GLY A 43 -4.28 8.36 -10.61
C GLY A 43 -3.02 8.93 -9.97
N VAL A 44 -1.89 8.21 -10.03
CA VAL A 44 -0.56 8.71 -9.64
C VAL A 44 0.47 8.46 -10.75
N SER A 45 1.54 9.26 -10.73
CA SER A 45 2.62 9.15 -11.72
C SER A 45 3.72 8.15 -11.33
N VAL A 46 3.64 7.56 -10.13
CA VAL A 46 4.64 6.63 -9.60
C VAL A 46 4.19 5.18 -9.71
N MET A 47 5.15 4.25 -9.61
CA MET A 47 4.86 2.83 -9.41
C MET A 47 5.01 2.52 -7.93
N PHE A 48 4.05 1.82 -7.35
CA PHE A 48 4.09 1.37 -5.95
C PHE A 48 4.71 -0.01 -5.84
N SER A 49 5.53 -0.24 -4.80
CA SER A 49 5.84 -1.61 -4.40
C SER A 49 4.54 -2.31 -4.00
N VAL A 50 4.41 -3.56 -4.45
CA VAL A 50 3.19 -4.36 -4.29
C VAL A 50 2.85 -4.59 -2.81
N TRP A 51 3.88 -4.63 -1.96
CA TRP A 51 3.83 -4.80 -0.51
C TRP A 51 4.84 -3.89 0.19
N GLU A 52 4.83 -3.93 1.52
CA GLU A 52 5.79 -3.27 2.40
C GLU A 52 7.21 -3.77 2.12
N THR A 53 8.24 -2.98 2.47
CA THR A 53 9.64 -3.39 2.39
C THR A 53 9.89 -4.52 3.39
N ARG A 54 10.45 -5.64 2.93
CA ARG A 54 10.63 -6.85 3.74
C ARG A 54 11.93 -6.82 4.52
N VAL A 55 11.98 -7.62 5.59
CA VAL A 55 13.20 -7.86 6.38
C VAL A 55 14.37 -8.22 5.46
N ARG A 56 14.21 -9.13 4.49
CA ARG A 56 15.30 -9.53 3.57
C ARG A 56 15.79 -8.39 2.67
N ASP A 57 14.85 -7.51 2.24
CA ASP A 57 15.19 -6.36 1.39
C ASP A 57 16.03 -5.36 2.18
N TYR A 58 15.58 -5.05 3.40
CA TYR A 58 16.25 -4.12 4.30
C TYR A 58 17.59 -4.68 4.83
N LYS A 59 17.64 -5.98 5.14
CA LYS A 59 18.86 -6.64 5.55
C LYS A 59 19.97 -6.54 4.48
N THR A 60 19.62 -6.61 3.20
CA THR A 60 20.60 -6.40 2.12
C THR A 60 21.20 -4.99 2.17
N PHE A 61 20.38 -3.98 2.48
CA PHE A 61 20.85 -2.60 2.69
C PHE A 61 21.80 -2.50 3.89
N VAL A 62 21.41 -3.09 5.02
CA VAL A 62 22.25 -3.14 6.24
C VAL A 62 23.59 -3.80 5.96
N ASP A 63 23.59 -4.97 5.30
CA ASP A 63 24.80 -5.73 5.01
C ASP A 63 25.75 -4.97 4.04
N GLU A 64 25.19 -4.23 3.07
CA GLU A 64 26.00 -3.50 2.08
C GLU A 64 26.52 -2.14 2.58
N THR A 65 25.82 -1.52 3.54
CA THR A 65 26.14 -0.15 3.99
C THR A 65 26.64 -0.07 5.42
N HIS A 66 26.54 -1.16 6.18
CA HIS A 66 26.78 -1.19 7.63
C HIS A 66 25.87 -0.24 8.41
N HIS A 67 24.66 -0.02 7.88
CA HIS A 67 23.64 0.79 8.54
C HIS A 67 23.20 0.10 9.84
N GLU A 68 23.08 0.85 10.92
CA GLU A 68 22.62 0.31 12.20
C GLU A 68 21.12 0.00 12.13
N TRP A 69 20.75 -1.21 12.53
CA TRP A 69 19.35 -1.63 12.65
C TRP A 69 19.21 -2.68 13.75
N LEU A 70 18.29 -2.45 14.66
CA LEU A 70 17.95 -3.38 15.72
C LEU A 70 16.61 -4.06 15.39
N PRO A 71 16.61 -5.40 15.16
CA PRO A 71 15.36 -6.15 14.97
C PRO A 71 14.43 -6.01 16.18
N PRO A 72 13.12 -6.26 16.02
CA PRO A 72 12.19 -6.27 17.13
C PRO A 72 12.45 -7.44 18.08
N ASP A 73 11.86 -7.40 19.28
CA ASP A 73 12.00 -8.44 20.31
C ASP A 73 11.25 -9.75 19.95
N PHE A 74 10.46 -9.74 18.89
CA PHE A 74 9.78 -10.93 18.37
C PHE A 74 10.43 -11.48 17.09
N VAL A 75 10.17 -12.74 16.80
CA VAL A 75 10.75 -13.42 15.63
C VAL A 75 10.07 -12.96 14.34
N GLN A 76 10.86 -12.52 13.38
CA GLN A 76 10.43 -12.21 12.02
C GLN A 76 11.04 -13.18 11.02
N THR A 77 10.28 -13.50 9.97
CA THR A 77 10.78 -14.20 8.79
C THR A 77 11.37 -13.20 7.79
N PRO A 78 12.17 -13.65 6.80
CA PRO A 78 12.65 -12.76 5.74
C PRO A 78 11.54 -12.10 4.90
N GLU A 79 10.34 -12.67 4.90
CA GLU A 79 9.18 -12.17 4.14
C GLU A 79 8.29 -11.21 4.97
N ASP A 80 8.54 -11.03 6.26
CA ASP A 80 7.81 -10.06 7.07
C ASP A 80 8.20 -8.62 6.71
N PRO A 81 7.34 -7.63 6.94
CA PRO A 81 7.72 -6.23 6.77
C PRO A 81 8.83 -5.86 7.75
N VAL A 82 9.80 -5.08 7.32
CA VAL A 82 10.79 -4.52 8.25
C VAL A 82 10.11 -3.55 9.21
N VAL A 83 10.50 -3.63 10.47
CA VAL A 83 10.05 -2.72 11.55
C VAL A 83 11.26 -2.18 12.32
N ASN A 84 11.04 -1.36 13.33
CA ASN A 84 12.08 -0.63 14.05
C ASN A 84 12.94 0.24 13.11
N VAL A 85 12.29 0.87 12.13
CA VAL A 85 12.90 1.78 11.17
C VAL A 85 12.29 3.17 11.31
N SER A 86 13.14 4.17 11.45
CA SER A 86 12.76 5.57 11.45
C SER A 86 12.46 6.07 10.02
N TRP A 87 11.92 7.28 9.90
CA TRP A 87 11.76 7.91 8.59
C TRP A 87 13.11 8.13 7.89
N ASP A 88 14.14 8.53 8.66
CA ASP A 88 15.49 8.73 8.14
C ASP A 88 16.08 7.42 7.59
N ASP A 89 15.86 6.29 8.30
CA ASP A 89 16.29 4.96 7.86
C ASP A 89 15.59 4.53 6.57
N ALA A 90 14.28 4.74 6.49
CA ALA A 90 13.49 4.43 5.30
C ALA A 90 13.91 5.29 4.09
N ALA A 91 14.21 6.58 4.32
CA ALA A 91 14.72 7.48 3.29
C ALA A 91 16.14 7.07 2.84
N ALA A 92 17.02 6.66 3.77
CA ALA A 92 18.35 6.16 3.45
C ALA A 92 18.28 4.87 2.61
N PHE A 93 17.39 3.93 2.95
CA PHE A 93 17.11 2.75 2.13
C PHE A 93 16.71 3.13 0.70
N CYS A 94 15.78 4.06 0.53
CA CYS A 94 15.34 4.52 -0.79
C CYS A 94 16.49 5.12 -1.62
N GLN A 95 17.37 5.90 -1.00
CA GLN A 95 18.54 6.47 -1.66
C GLN A 95 19.53 5.38 -2.09
N TRP A 96 19.85 4.45 -1.19
CA TRP A 96 20.72 3.32 -1.50
C TRP A 96 20.13 2.46 -2.62
N LEU A 97 18.84 2.12 -2.56
CA LEU A 97 18.17 1.33 -3.59
C LEU A 97 18.25 2.03 -4.95
N THR A 98 18.07 3.35 -5.00
CA THR A 98 18.21 4.14 -6.22
C THR A 98 19.61 4.01 -6.82
N VAL A 99 20.66 4.14 -5.99
CA VAL A 99 22.06 4.01 -6.44
C VAL A 99 22.36 2.59 -6.90
N ARG A 100 21.87 1.59 -6.16
CA ARG A 100 22.02 0.17 -6.50
C ARG A 100 21.41 -0.16 -7.87
N GLU A 101 20.17 0.25 -8.09
CA GLU A 101 19.45 -0.04 -9.33
C GLU A 101 20.03 0.71 -10.54
N ARG A 102 20.57 1.91 -10.35
CA ARG A 102 21.33 2.63 -11.38
C ARG A 102 22.61 1.89 -11.74
N LYS A 103 23.38 1.42 -10.77
CA LYS A 103 24.60 0.60 -11.01
C LYS A 103 24.27 -0.69 -11.76
N ALA A 104 23.10 -1.28 -11.51
CA ALA A 104 22.62 -2.47 -12.22
C ALA A 104 22.04 -2.17 -13.62
N GLY A 105 22.02 -0.91 -14.06
CA GLY A 105 21.47 -0.48 -15.35
C GLY A 105 19.94 -0.59 -15.45
N ARG A 106 19.24 -0.66 -14.31
CA ARG A 106 17.78 -0.81 -14.26
C ARG A 106 17.02 0.51 -14.12
N LEU A 107 17.69 1.58 -13.73
CA LEU A 107 17.12 2.92 -13.65
C LEU A 107 17.89 3.87 -14.58
N VAL A 108 17.14 4.77 -15.20
CA VAL A 108 17.70 5.94 -15.88
C VAL A 108 17.89 7.08 -14.87
N ASP A 109 18.71 8.09 -15.23
CA ASP A 109 19.08 9.19 -14.31
C ASP A 109 17.91 9.94 -13.69
N LYS A 110 16.77 9.97 -14.40
CA LYS A 110 15.55 10.63 -13.94
C LYS A 110 14.69 9.81 -12.98
N GLN A 111 15.02 8.54 -12.78
CA GLN A 111 14.25 7.64 -11.93
C GLN A 111 14.87 7.54 -10.54
N ARG A 112 14.03 7.46 -9.52
CA ARG A 112 14.47 7.24 -8.14
C ARG A 112 13.41 6.53 -7.31
N TYR A 113 13.86 5.78 -6.33
CA TYR A 113 13.01 5.30 -5.26
C TYR A 113 12.87 6.37 -4.16
N ARG A 114 11.69 6.45 -3.58
CA ARG A 114 11.37 7.29 -2.42
C ARG A 114 10.21 6.71 -1.64
N LEU A 115 9.89 7.29 -0.49
CA LEU A 115 8.64 7.03 0.20
C LEU A 115 7.47 7.61 -0.60
N PRO A 116 6.26 7.01 -0.52
CA PRO A 116 5.07 7.62 -1.11
C PRO A 116 4.73 8.93 -0.40
N THR A 117 4.15 9.87 -1.11
CA THR A 117 3.47 10.98 -0.46
C THR A 117 2.17 10.49 0.17
N ASP A 118 1.65 11.22 1.17
CA ASP A 118 0.37 10.93 1.79
C ASP A 118 -0.78 10.91 0.77
N ALA A 119 -0.76 11.82 -0.20
CA ALA A 119 -1.75 11.86 -1.26
C ALA A 119 -1.65 10.66 -2.22
N GLU A 120 -0.45 10.23 -2.57
CA GLU A 120 -0.23 9.02 -3.37
C GLU A 120 -0.72 7.78 -2.63
N TRP A 121 -0.43 7.68 -1.33
CA TRP A 121 -0.89 6.58 -0.49
C TRP A 121 -2.44 6.55 -0.41
N SER A 122 -3.10 7.71 -0.27
CA SER A 122 -4.56 7.81 -0.27
C SER A 122 -5.18 7.30 -1.58
N ILE A 123 -4.56 7.64 -2.72
CA ILE A 123 -4.98 7.09 -4.01
C ILE A 123 -4.72 5.58 -4.05
N ALA A 124 -3.59 5.12 -3.54
CA ALA A 124 -3.22 3.70 -3.53
C ALA A 124 -4.20 2.84 -2.73
N VAL A 125 -4.67 3.29 -1.56
CA VAL A 125 -5.65 2.57 -0.74
C VAL A 125 -7.07 2.64 -1.31
N GLY A 126 -7.38 3.63 -2.15
CA GLY A 126 -8.68 3.73 -2.82
C GLY A 126 -9.53 4.94 -2.45
N LEU A 127 -9.04 5.86 -1.63
CA LEU A 127 -9.77 7.08 -1.25
C LEU A 127 -9.90 8.07 -2.42
N GLY A 128 -8.99 8.01 -3.40
CA GLY A 128 -8.91 9.00 -4.46
C GLY A 128 -8.22 10.29 -4.00
N SER A 129 -8.54 11.41 -4.66
CA SER A 129 -7.99 12.71 -4.29
C SER A 129 -8.78 13.29 -3.11
N GLU A 130 -8.06 13.67 -2.07
CA GLU A 130 -8.62 14.29 -0.88
C GLU A 130 -8.35 15.79 -0.88
N HIS A 131 -9.23 16.55 -0.24
CA HIS A 131 -9.07 18.00 -0.07
C HIS A 131 -8.26 18.30 1.17
N GLY A 132 -7.31 19.20 1.08
CA GLY A 132 -6.43 19.61 2.17
C GLY A 132 -4.98 19.76 1.69
N ARG A 133 -4.26 20.69 2.31
CA ARG A 133 -2.88 20.99 1.95
C ARG A 133 -1.88 20.06 2.64
N THR A 134 -2.19 19.71 3.89
CA THR A 134 -1.37 18.83 4.72
C THR A 134 -2.07 17.50 4.98
N PRO A 135 -1.36 16.44 5.39
CA PRO A 135 -1.96 15.21 5.88
C PRO A 135 -2.99 15.43 6.99
N GLU A 136 -2.72 16.34 7.93
CA GLU A 136 -3.65 16.72 9.00
C GLU A 136 -4.96 17.29 8.45
N ASP A 137 -4.89 18.20 7.46
CA ASP A 137 -6.07 18.78 6.81
C ASP A 137 -6.94 17.75 6.08
N ARG A 138 -6.30 16.68 5.55
CA ARG A 138 -6.96 15.60 4.79
C ARG A 138 -7.60 14.55 5.67
N MET A 139 -7.37 14.57 6.99
CA MET A 139 -7.95 13.62 7.94
C MET A 139 -9.44 13.91 8.13
N GLN A 140 -10.23 13.64 7.09
CA GLN A 140 -11.69 13.86 7.07
C GLN A 140 -12.43 12.59 7.49
N ALA A 141 -13.68 12.78 7.98
CA ALA A 141 -14.53 11.71 8.52
C ALA A 141 -15.14 10.80 7.43
N ASN A 142 -14.32 10.26 6.54
CA ASN A 142 -14.77 9.16 5.68
C ASN A 142 -14.68 7.86 6.47
N VAL A 143 -15.85 7.28 6.76
CA VAL A 143 -15.94 5.99 7.47
C VAL A 143 -15.75 4.84 6.48
N VAL A 144 -14.55 4.73 5.93
CA VAL A 144 -14.14 3.64 5.04
C VAL A 144 -12.83 3.07 5.54
N TRP A 145 -12.79 1.75 5.70
CA TRP A 145 -11.58 1.01 6.04
C TRP A 145 -10.90 0.46 4.78
N PRO A 146 -9.64 0.09 4.83
CA PRO A 146 -8.94 -0.52 3.68
C PRO A 146 -9.65 -1.75 3.09
N TRP A 147 -10.39 -2.49 3.91
CA TRP A 147 -11.18 -3.67 3.51
C TRP A 147 -12.64 -3.34 3.13
N GLY A 148 -13.08 -2.09 3.22
CA GLY A 148 -14.45 -1.66 2.88
C GLY A 148 -15.15 -0.85 3.95
N ASN A 149 -16.46 -1.00 4.08
CA ASN A 149 -17.31 -0.18 4.94
C ASN A 149 -18.00 -0.96 6.08
N VAL A 150 -17.55 -2.17 6.38
CA VAL A 150 -18.13 -3.02 7.42
C VAL A 150 -17.12 -3.18 8.56
N TRP A 151 -17.53 -2.89 9.77
CA TRP A 151 -16.77 -3.10 10.99
C TRP A 151 -17.37 -4.27 11.81
N PRO A 152 -16.57 -5.09 12.49
CA PRO A 152 -15.10 -5.19 12.45
C PRO A 152 -14.59 -5.83 11.14
N PRO A 153 -13.26 -5.88 10.92
CA PRO A 153 -12.67 -6.62 9.81
C PRO A 153 -13.08 -8.09 9.88
N ARG A 154 -13.23 -8.72 8.73
CA ARG A 154 -13.54 -10.15 8.63
C ARG A 154 -12.27 -10.97 8.65
N PRO A 155 -12.33 -12.25 9.01
CA PRO A 155 -11.19 -13.14 8.86
C PRO A 155 -10.60 -13.08 7.45
N GLY A 156 -9.32 -12.71 7.35
CA GLY A 156 -8.58 -12.56 6.11
C GLY A 156 -8.59 -11.17 5.47
N ASP A 157 -9.14 -10.16 6.14
CA ASP A 157 -9.13 -8.76 5.65
C ASP A 157 -7.78 -8.06 5.92
N GLY A 158 -6.96 -8.53 6.86
CA GLY A 158 -5.64 -7.98 7.20
C GLY A 158 -5.13 -8.48 8.53
N ASN A 159 -3.92 -8.06 8.90
CA ASN A 159 -3.28 -8.35 10.20
C ASN A 159 -3.51 -7.17 11.15
N TYR A 160 -4.29 -7.40 12.19
CA TYR A 160 -4.72 -6.42 13.19
C TYR A 160 -4.55 -6.97 14.60
N ALA A 161 -4.88 -6.16 15.62
CA ALA A 161 -4.82 -6.63 17.00
C ALA A 161 -5.64 -7.93 17.19
N PRO A 162 -5.12 -8.91 17.94
CA PRO A 162 -5.73 -10.23 18.11
C PRO A 162 -7.19 -10.20 18.57
N GLU A 163 -7.60 -9.15 19.28
CA GLU A 163 -8.97 -8.96 19.77
C GLU A 163 -10.00 -8.77 18.64
N LEU A 164 -9.55 -8.45 17.43
CA LEU A 164 -10.43 -8.33 16.25
C LEU A 164 -10.67 -9.67 15.54
N GLU A 165 -9.91 -10.72 15.89
CA GLU A 165 -10.04 -12.08 15.34
C GLU A 165 -10.00 -12.12 13.79
N ALA A 166 -9.34 -11.12 13.17
CA ALA A 166 -9.25 -10.99 11.72
C ALA A 166 -8.23 -11.94 11.10
N ASP A 167 -7.26 -12.38 11.88
CA ASP A 167 -6.17 -13.25 11.45
C ASP A 167 -5.65 -14.12 12.61
N ARG A 168 -4.48 -14.73 12.43
CA ARG A 168 -3.85 -15.63 13.43
C ARG A 168 -2.45 -15.17 13.88
N PHE A 169 -2.01 -14.04 13.38
CA PHE A 169 -0.69 -13.52 13.71
C PHE A 169 -0.77 -12.69 15.00
N VAL A 170 0.25 -12.80 15.84
CA VAL A 170 0.34 -12.03 17.08
C VAL A 170 1.13 -10.75 16.87
N ASN A 171 2.07 -10.80 15.91
CA ASN A 171 2.94 -9.71 15.50
C ASN A 171 2.82 -9.55 13.98
N THR A 172 3.88 -9.11 13.30
CA THR A 172 3.88 -8.98 11.84
C THR A 172 3.54 -10.30 11.15
N SER A 173 2.89 -10.20 9.99
CA SER A 173 2.66 -11.31 9.08
C SER A 173 3.55 -11.19 7.84
N PRO A 174 3.95 -12.30 7.19
CA PRO A 174 4.61 -12.23 5.90
C PRO A 174 3.79 -11.39 4.92
N VAL A 175 4.44 -10.46 4.22
CA VAL A 175 3.76 -9.56 3.29
C VAL A 175 2.98 -10.32 2.24
N GLY A 176 1.80 -9.83 1.89
CA GLY A 176 0.93 -10.50 0.92
C GLY A 176 0.19 -11.72 1.46
N SER A 177 0.13 -11.91 2.78
CA SER A 177 -0.64 -12.98 3.42
C SER A 177 -2.15 -12.83 3.22
N PHE A 178 -2.63 -11.65 2.89
CA PHE A 178 -4.03 -11.31 2.72
C PHE A 178 -4.35 -10.97 1.26
N LYS A 179 -5.60 -10.61 0.98
CA LYS A 179 -6.02 -10.27 -0.38
C LYS A 179 -5.54 -8.88 -0.77
N PRO A 180 -5.02 -8.70 -2.00
CA PRO A 180 -4.70 -7.37 -2.49
C PRO A 180 -5.98 -6.54 -2.71
N ASN A 181 -5.84 -5.23 -2.68
CA ASN A 181 -6.91 -4.35 -3.13
C ASN A 181 -7.08 -4.41 -4.67
N VAL A 182 -8.05 -3.69 -5.20
CA VAL A 182 -8.37 -3.66 -6.66
C VAL A 182 -7.22 -3.13 -7.54
N ARG A 183 -6.19 -2.54 -6.94
CA ARG A 183 -4.97 -2.06 -7.62
C ARG A 183 -3.82 -3.05 -7.56
N GLY A 184 -4.02 -4.22 -6.94
CA GLY A 184 -2.99 -5.25 -6.77
C GLY A 184 -1.99 -4.96 -5.67
N LEU A 185 -2.32 -4.08 -4.72
CA LEU A 185 -1.50 -3.73 -3.56
C LEU A 185 -1.98 -4.48 -2.33
N PHE A 186 -1.05 -5.06 -1.59
CA PHE A 186 -1.29 -5.80 -0.37
C PHE A 186 -1.01 -4.92 0.86
N ASP A 187 -1.61 -5.28 1.97
CA ASP A 187 -1.28 -4.79 3.30
C ASP A 187 -1.35 -3.25 3.45
N LEU A 188 -2.26 -2.59 2.69
CA LEU A 188 -2.55 -1.15 2.87
C LEU A 188 -3.45 -0.87 4.08
N GLY A 189 -3.65 -1.86 4.91
CA GLY A 189 -4.36 -1.76 6.17
C GLY A 189 -3.95 -2.87 7.11
N GLY A 190 -3.48 -2.50 8.30
CA GLY A 190 -2.89 -3.41 9.26
C GLY A 190 -1.44 -3.75 8.92
N ASN A 191 -0.93 -4.80 9.51
CA ASN A 191 0.44 -5.26 9.50
C ASN A 191 1.39 -4.24 10.14
N VAL A 192 1.86 -3.21 9.40
CA VAL A 192 2.66 -2.14 9.99
C VAL A 192 2.20 -0.76 9.52
N TRP A 193 2.36 0.25 10.37
CA TRP A 193 2.27 1.64 9.97
C TRP A 193 3.32 1.95 8.91
N GLU A 194 2.94 2.69 7.88
CA GLU A 194 3.81 3.01 6.75
C GLU A 194 4.21 4.49 6.74
N TRP A 195 5.51 4.77 6.79
CA TRP A 195 6.04 6.11 6.62
C TRP A 195 5.67 6.72 5.27
N CYS A 196 5.18 7.98 5.28
CA CYS A 196 5.02 8.83 4.11
C CYS A 196 6.05 9.96 4.07
N ASP A 197 6.29 10.53 2.89
CA ASP A 197 7.28 11.59 2.69
C ASP A 197 6.81 12.96 3.20
N ASP A 198 5.52 13.15 3.41
CA ASP A 198 4.95 14.43 3.81
C ASP A 198 5.20 14.74 5.29
N TRP A 199 5.48 16.01 5.57
CA TRP A 199 5.29 16.55 6.91
C TRP A 199 3.80 16.50 7.25
N TYR A 200 3.49 16.05 8.48
CA TYR A 200 2.11 15.89 8.93
C TYR A 200 1.32 17.20 8.85
N ASN A 201 1.96 18.30 9.24
CA ASN A 201 1.39 19.65 9.17
C ASN A 201 2.48 20.70 8.90
N ASP A 202 2.07 21.97 8.89
CA ASP A 202 2.95 23.11 8.61
C ASP A 202 4.05 23.36 9.65
N ALA A 203 3.91 22.82 10.86
CA ALA A 203 4.95 22.92 11.88
C ALA A 203 6.22 22.14 11.48
N ARG A 204 6.11 21.15 10.56
CA ARG A 204 7.22 20.34 10.04
C ARG A 204 8.08 19.70 11.13
N VAL A 205 7.41 19.15 12.16
CA VAL A 205 8.05 18.45 13.28
C VAL A 205 7.91 16.94 13.14
N THR A 206 6.77 16.49 12.60
CA THR A 206 6.44 15.08 12.45
C THR A 206 6.09 14.71 11.02
N LYS A 207 6.37 13.48 10.63
CA LYS A 207 5.99 12.88 9.35
C LYS A 207 4.70 12.09 9.49
N ALA A 208 3.97 11.96 8.39
CA ALA A 208 2.74 11.18 8.36
C ALA A 208 3.01 9.67 8.31
N LEU A 209 2.17 8.91 8.98
CA LEU A 209 2.08 7.46 8.97
C LEU A 209 0.68 7.02 8.56
N ARG A 210 0.57 5.92 7.81
CA ARG A 210 -0.68 5.42 7.25
C ARG A 210 -0.85 3.93 7.48
N GLY A 211 -2.11 3.48 7.43
CA GLY A 211 -2.50 2.07 7.33
C GLY A 211 -2.94 1.41 8.62
N GLY A 212 -2.43 1.80 9.76
CA GLY A 212 -2.57 1.03 11.00
C GLY A 212 -1.58 -0.14 11.05
N SER A 213 -1.58 -0.86 12.16
CA SER A 213 -0.66 -1.95 12.42
C SER A 213 -1.36 -3.17 13.04
N PHE A 214 -0.58 -4.23 13.27
CA PHE A 214 -1.01 -5.42 14.01
C PHE A 214 -1.35 -5.15 15.49
N HIS A 215 -1.06 -3.97 16.02
CA HIS A 215 -1.44 -3.54 17.37
C HIS A 215 -2.78 -2.81 17.44
N ASP A 216 -3.29 -2.33 16.30
CA ASP A 216 -4.45 -1.46 16.29
C ASP A 216 -5.77 -2.21 16.29
N ARG A 217 -6.70 -1.75 17.17
CA ARG A 217 -8.03 -2.34 17.36
C ARG A 217 -9.17 -1.33 17.39
N GLN A 218 -8.84 -0.03 17.38
CA GLN A 218 -9.88 0.97 17.42
C GLN A 218 -10.39 1.31 16.01
N PRO A 219 -11.72 1.35 15.79
CA PRO A 219 -12.28 1.62 14.46
C PRO A 219 -11.70 2.87 13.80
N LYS A 220 -11.47 3.93 14.58
CA LYS A 220 -10.98 5.22 14.07
C LYS A 220 -9.53 5.14 13.57
N ASP A 221 -8.67 4.35 14.23
CA ASP A 221 -7.24 4.29 13.93
C ASP A 221 -6.97 3.45 12.67
N LEU A 222 -7.92 2.60 12.30
CA LEU A 222 -7.89 1.74 11.12
C LEU A 222 -8.65 2.32 9.93
N LEU A 223 -9.22 3.53 10.03
CA LEU A 223 -9.85 4.18 8.88
C LEU A 223 -8.81 4.42 7.78
N ALA A 224 -9.17 4.16 6.53
CA ALA A 224 -8.30 4.44 5.38
C ALA A 224 -7.87 5.92 5.32
N ALA A 225 -8.69 6.84 5.82
CA ALA A 225 -8.41 8.27 5.91
C ALA A 225 -7.65 8.69 7.19
N TYR A 226 -7.38 7.77 8.10
CA TYR A 226 -6.65 8.12 9.33
C TYR A 226 -5.16 8.32 9.06
N ARG A 227 -4.56 9.29 9.75
CA ARG A 227 -3.13 9.60 9.74
C ARG A 227 -2.63 9.65 11.16
N PHE A 228 -1.63 8.84 11.44
CA PHE A 228 -0.80 9.02 12.62
C PHE A 228 0.39 9.91 12.27
N SER A 229 1.11 10.43 13.26
CA SER A 229 2.30 11.23 13.03
C SER A 229 3.37 10.97 14.06
N ALA A 230 4.62 10.94 13.60
CA ALA A 230 5.77 10.73 14.47
C ALA A 230 6.97 11.56 14.02
N THR A 231 7.91 11.81 14.94
CA THR A 231 9.17 12.47 14.62
C THR A 231 10.02 11.60 13.70
N VAL A 232 10.86 12.21 12.87
CA VAL A 232 11.67 11.52 11.86
C VAL A 232 12.63 10.47 12.43
N HIS A 233 12.96 10.56 13.72
CA HIS A 233 13.86 9.63 14.43
C HIS A 233 13.13 8.53 15.23
N LEU A 234 11.77 8.58 15.30
CA LEU A 234 11.03 7.53 15.98
C LEU A 234 11.13 6.24 15.17
N SER A 235 11.46 5.15 15.86
CA SER A 235 11.32 3.78 15.34
C SER A 235 10.53 2.97 16.35
N ASN A 236 9.67 2.08 15.87
CA ASN A 236 8.86 1.21 16.72
C ASN A 236 8.63 -0.13 16.02
N ASP A 237 8.27 -1.15 16.79
CA ASP A 237 8.13 -2.53 16.36
C ASP A 237 6.88 -2.79 15.49
N ASP A 238 6.08 -1.76 15.28
CA ASP A 238 4.89 -1.74 14.40
C ASP A 238 4.97 -0.70 13.28
N ILE A 239 6.14 -0.07 13.08
CA ILE A 239 6.37 0.96 12.05
C ILE A 239 7.38 0.46 11.03
N GLY A 240 6.95 0.44 9.77
CA GLY A 240 7.72 0.10 8.59
C GLY A 240 7.47 1.09 7.45
N PHE A 241 7.62 0.65 6.20
CA PHE A 241 7.40 1.48 5.03
C PHE A 241 7.26 0.65 3.75
N ARG A 242 6.69 1.26 2.72
CA ARG A 242 6.80 0.80 1.33
C ARG A 242 7.48 1.85 0.47
N VAL A 243 7.99 1.44 -0.69
CA VAL A 243 8.65 2.35 -1.63
C VAL A 243 7.79 2.61 -2.85
N VAL A 244 8.00 3.78 -3.45
CA VAL A 244 7.53 4.08 -4.80
C VAL A 244 8.72 4.35 -5.71
N LEU A 245 8.56 4.02 -7.00
CA LEU A 245 9.48 4.39 -8.06
C LEU A 245 8.90 5.60 -8.81
N GLU A 246 9.59 6.71 -8.74
CA GLU A 246 9.25 7.95 -9.40
C GLU A 246 10.05 8.10 -10.69
N ASP A 247 9.36 8.43 -11.78
CA ASP A 247 10.01 9.04 -12.93
C ASP A 247 10.20 10.52 -12.58
N ALA A 248 11.43 10.99 -12.39
CA ALA A 248 11.66 12.39 -12.06
C ALA A 248 10.97 13.29 -13.10
N PRO A 249 10.30 14.35 -12.67
CA PRO A 249 9.63 15.25 -13.58
C PRO A 249 10.61 15.74 -14.64
N ALA A 250 10.18 15.76 -15.91
CA ALA A 250 10.94 16.42 -16.95
C ALA A 250 11.24 17.85 -16.43
N LEU A 251 12.52 18.23 -16.43
CA LEU A 251 12.89 19.61 -16.11
C LEU A 251 12.01 20.49 -16.98
N ALA A 252 11.21 21.35 -16.34
CA ALA A 252 10.44 22.36 -17.07
C ALA A 252 11.42 23.16 -17.94
N PRO A 253 11.10 23.41 -19.22
CA PRO A 253 11.96 24.15 -20.12
C PRO A 253 12.24 25.57 -19.67
#